data_59550d2c30e8218ac3cb6271faa3362d
#
_entry.id   59550d2c30e8218ac3cb6271faa3362d
#
_cell.length_a   1.000
_cell.length_b   1.000
_cell.length_c   1.000
_cell.angle_alpha   90.00
_cell.angle_beta   90.00
_cell.angle_gamma   90.00
#
_symmetry.space_group_name_H-M   'P 1'
#
loop_
_entity.id
_entity.type
_entity.pdbx_description
1 polymer ?
#
loop_
_entity_poly.entity_id
_entity_poly.type
_entity_poly.pdbx_seq_one_letter_code
_entity_poly.pdbx_strand_id
1 'polypeptide(L)'
;MSTRDGRSLVSTVNTVPTSTMLTLGFIPSQAARIIRVRRVLPLVDDRRAPCLDARKLWERIGKPHGRFDKWADRLIRPLMDQPDLSAQIWAVKVAARGTPRIDYKLSRNVAAHLAMMVTTPEGADIRDYFLDMEDLAQRLTEHLGVRVTAIVETDREVTHMMRRRAGDDAKARRIPKAAVLSAATEREKRLKDTVCLVLTGYRTRWWRETFGRRVRDVLDTSDAALYAKCYESALAAIGSGVVKNPDALVRFLTPTYGGKVRPQKYRVREAT
;
A
#
# COMPACT_ATOMS: atom_id res chain seq x y z
N MET A 1 3.25 -13.11 -6.23
CA MET A 1 3.30 -11.93 -7.13
C MET A 1 4.32 -10.94 -6.59
N SER A 2 5.42 -10.73 -7.26
CA SER A 2 6.42 -9.71 -6.90
C SER A 2 5.97 -8.36 -7.43
N THR A 3 5.95 -7.34 -6.56
CA THR A 3 5.74 -5.96 -7.02
C THR A 3 6.97 -5.51 -7.80
N ARG A 4 6.84 -4.56 -8.70
CA ARG A 4 7.90 -4.07 -9.60
C ARG A 4 9.15 -3.52 -8.88
N ASP A 5 9.03 -3.21 -7.59
CA ASP A 5 10.15 -2.77 -6.72
C ASP A 5 10.86 -3.95 -6.01
N GLY A 6 10.57 -5.21 -6.39
CA GLY A 6 11.17 -6.40 -5.78
C GLY A 6 10.73 -6.66 -4.34
N ARG A 7 9.77 -5.88 -3.81
CA ARG A 7 9.21 -6.11 -2.47
C ARG A 7 8.08 -7.11 -2.52
N SER A 8 8.06 -8.05 -1.57
CA SER A 8 6.95 -8.97 -1.41
C SER A 8 5.68 -8.20 -0.96
N LEU A 9 4.50 -8.75 -1.23
CA LEU A 9 3.23 -8.20 -0.72
C LEU A 9 3.26 -8.09 0.81
N VAL A 10 3.83 -9.09 1.47
CA VAL A 10 4.03 -9.13 2.93
C VAL A 10 4.86 -7.94 3.42
N SER A 11 5.99 -7.66 2.77
CA SER A 11 6.82 -6.49 3.08
C SER A 11 6.05 -5.19 2.86
N THR A 12 5.29 -5.09 1.78
CA THR A 12 4.48 -3.91 1.47
C THR A 12 3.42 -3.65 2.54
N VAL A 13 2.65 -4.67 2.94
CA VAL A 13 1.61 -4.54 3.98
C VAL A 13 2.21 -4.17 5.34
N ASN A 14 3.35 -4.78 5.72
CA ASN A 14 4.02 -4.47 6.98
C ASN A 14 4.59 -3.03 7.04
N THR A 15 4.84 -2.41 5.90
CA THR A 15 5.45 -1.07 5.81
C THR A 15 4.48 0.03 5.41
N VAL A 16 3.18 -0.29 5.19
CA VAL A 16 2.17 0.72 4.84
C VAL A 16 2.15 1.83 5.88
N PRO A 17 2.37 3.10 5.49
CA PRO A 17 2.32 4.24 6.40
C PRO A 17 0.88 4.61 6.75
N THR A 18 0.70 5.30 7.88
CA THR A 18 -0.62 5.81 8.34
C THR A 18 -1.35 6.58 7.24
N SER A 19 -0.66 7.48 6.56
CA SER A 19 -1.27 8.28 5.48
C SER A 19 -1.88 7.44 4.36
N THR A 20 -1.25 6.33 3.99
CA THR A 20 -1.81 5.39 3.00
C THR A 20 -3.03 4.66 3.56
N MET A 21 -3.00 4.21 4.82
CA MET A 21 -4.15 3.57 5.45
C MET A 21 -5.35 4.52 5.50
N LEU A 22 -5.15 5.79 5.86
CA LEU A 22 -6.21 6.81 5.83
C LEU A 22 -6.74 7.04 4.40
N THR A 23 -5.88 7.03 3.39
CA THR A 23 -6.29 7.11 1.96
C THR A 23 -7.14 5.91 1.56
N LEU A 24 -6.86 4.73 2.11
CA LEU A 24 -7.64 3.51 1.90
C LEU A 24 -8.95 3.48 2.70
N GLY A 25 -9.26 4.53 3.47
CA GLY A 25 -10.51 4.67 4.22
C GLY A 25 -10.50 4.09 5.63
N PHE A 26 -9.31 3.79 6.19
CA PHE A 26 -9.19 3.45 7.60
C PHE A 26 -9.37 4.69 8.47
N ILE A 27 -9.99 4.54 9.63
CA ILE A 27 -10.04 5.60 10.64
C ILE A 27 -8.71 5.64 11.43
N PRO A 28 -8.35 6.78 12.05
CA PRO A 28 -7.07 6.93 12.77
C PRO A 28 -6.83 5.87 13.84
N SER A 29 -7.86 5.44 14.57
CA SER A 29 -7.75 4.41 15.62
C SER A 29 -7.38 3.03 15.05
N GLN A 30 -7.95 2.63 13.91
CA GLN A 30 -7.58 1.38 13.21
C GLN A 30 -6.14 1.44 12.71
N ALA A 31 -5.75 2.54 12.06
CA ALA A 31 -4.38 2.71 11.59
C ALA A 31 -3.36 2.67 12.75
N ALA A 32 -3.66 3.31 13.87
CA ALA A 32 -2.83 3.26 15.07
C ALA A 32 -2.73 1.85 15.66
N ARG A 33 -3.85 1.09 15.71
CA ARG A 33 -3.89 -0.32 16.13
C ARG A 33 -3.01 -1.17 15.23
N ILE A 34 -3.15 -1.07 13.92
CA ILE A 34 -2.33 -1.81 12.94
C ILE A 34 -0.84 -1.56 13.19
N ILE A 35 -0.42 -0.29 13.31
CA ILE A 35 0.99 0.05 13.55
C ILE A 35 1.49 -0.52 14.88
N ARG A 36 0.68 -0.43 15.92
CA ARG A 36 1.03 -0.89 17.26
C ARG A 36 1.21 -2.40 17.32
N VAL A 37 0.25 -3.17 16.77
CA VAL A 37 0.23 -4.63 16.89
C VAL A 37 1.17 -5.31 15.88
N ARG A 38 1.31 -4.80 14.66
CA ARG A 38 2.21 -5.40 13.65
C ARG A 38 3.69 -5.42 14.06
N ARG A 39 4.10 -4.61 15.06
CA ARG A 39 5.46 -4.67 15.63
C ARG A 39 5.73 -5.99 16.36
N VAL A 40 4.70 -6.63 16.87
CA VAL A 40 4.78 -7.90 17.61
C VAL A 40 4.28 -9.07 16.78
N LEU A 41 3.27 -8.84 15.95
CA LEU A 41 2.64 -9.82 15.08
C LEU A 41 2.68 -9.38 13.60
N PRO A 42 3.87 -9.20 13.01
CA PRO A 42 3.98 -8.83 11.59
C PRO A 42 3.43 -9.94 10.71
N LEU A 43 3.04 -9.59 9.48
CA LEU A 43 2.88 -10.60 8.44
C LEU A 43 4.25 -11.19 8.10
N VAL A 44 4.28 -12.49 7.86
CA VAL A 44 5.49 -13.24 7.46
C VAL A 44 5.17 -14.09 6.25
N ASP A 45 6.15 -14.33 5.39
CA ASP A 45 5.96 -15.14 4.19
C ASP A 45 5.66 -16.60 4.56
N ASP A 46 6.41 -17.16 5.50
CA ASP A 46 6.12 -18.46 6.09
C ASP A 46 5.42 -18.33 7.46
N ARG A 47 4.12 -18.55 7.46
CA ARG A 47 3.29 -18.48 8.67
C ARG A 47 3.54 -19.62 9.66
N ARG A 48 4.24 -20.68 9.26
CA ARG A 48 4.55 -21.84 10.10
C ARG A 48 5.95 -21.78 10.70
N ALA A 49 6.86 -20.96 10.16
CA ALA A 49 8.20 -20.80 10.71
C ALA A 49 8.19 -20.14 12.10
N PRO A 50 8.84 -20.71 13.13
CA PRO A 50 8.93 -20.13 14.47
C PRO A 50 9.86 -18.91 14.49
N CYS A 51 9.33 -17.71 14.34
CA CYS A 51 10.10 -16.46 14.27
C CYS A 51 9.70 -15.42 15.32
N LEU A 52 8.50 -15.53 15.90
CA LEU A 52 7.94 -14.54 16.82
C LEU A 52 8.30 -14.87 18.27
N ASP A 53 8.58 -13.83 19.05
CA ASP A 53 8.93 -13.97 20.46
C ASP A 53 7.69 -14.10 21.34
N ALA A 54 7.55 -15.24 22.03
CA ALA A 54 6.40 -15.54 22.88
C ALA A 54 6.29 -14.59 24.08
N ARG A 55 7.41 -14.10 24.62
CA ARG A 55 7.39 -13.17 25.75
C ARG A 55 6.88 -11.80 25.34
N LYS A 56 7.31 -11.30 24.18
CA LYS A 56 6.79 -10.06 23.62
C LYS A 56 5.29 -10.16 23.30
N LEU A 57 4.84 -11.31 22.82
CA LEU A 57 3.42 -11.59 22.64
C LEU A 57 2.68 -11.55 23.98
N TRP A 58 3.18 -12.27 25.01
CA TRP A 58 2.57 -12.33 26.33
C TRP A 58 2.44 -10.93 26.97
N GLU A 59 3.48 -10.12 26.87
CA GLU A 59 3.43 -8.72 27.34
C GLU A 59 2.35 -7.93 26.59
N ARG A 60 2.21 -8.16 25.30
CA ARG A 60 1.29 -7.41 24.44
C ARG A 60 -0.17 -7.81 24.64
N ILE A 61 -0.45 -9.06 24.98
CA ILE A 61 -1.81 -9.54 25.27
C ILE A 61 -2.25 -9.31 26.74
N GLY A 62 -1.56 -8.46 27.48
CA GLY A 62 -1.95 -8.07 28.83
C GLY A 62 -1.44 -8.99 29.93
N LYS A 63 -0.35 -9.73 29.69
CA LYS A 63 0.31 -10.62 30.67
C LYS A 63 -0.66 -11.62 31.34
N PRO A 64 -1.42 -12.40 30.55
CA PRO A 64 -2.38 -13.35 31.10
C PRO A 64 -1.67 -14.31 32.09
N HIS A 65 -2.40 -14.74 33.12
CA HIS A 65 -1.90 -15.55 34.22
C HIS A 65 -0.80 -14.91 35.11
N GLY A 66 -0.51 -13.61 34.95
CA GLY A 66 0.41 -12.84 35.78
C GLY A 66 1.89 -13.14 35.57
N ARG A 67 2.27 -14.39 35.26
CA ARG A 67 3.66 -14.82 35.04
C ARG A 67 3.79 -15.57 33.71
N PHE A 68 4.89 -15.29 32.98
CA PHE A 68 5.14 -15.88 31.66
C PHE A 68 5.27 -17.41 31.72
N ASP A 69 5.98 -17.93 32.69
CA ASP A 69 6.15 -19.37 32.89
C ASP A 69 4.81 -20.10 33.07
N LYS A 70 3.93 -19.59 33.94
CA LYS A 70 2.59 -20.14 34.14
C LYS A 70 1.75 -20.09 32.86
N TRP A 71 1.84 -19.01 32.12
CA TRP A 71 1.15 -18.87 30.83
C TRP A 71 1.69 -19.86 29.80
N ALA A 72 3.02 -19.99 29.70
CA ALA A 72 3.68 -20.92 28.79
C ALA A 72 3.34 -22.38 29.13
N ASP A 73 3.39 -22.74 30.41
CA ASP A 73 3.05 -24.11 30.88
C ASP A 73 1.61 -24.47 30.57
N ARG A 74 0.71 -23.51 30.68
CA ARG A 74 -0.74 -23.75 30.48
C ARG A 74 -1.16 -23.76 29.02
N LEU A 75 -0.55 -22.93 28.19
CA LEU A 75 -1.01 -22.71 26.80
C LEU A 75 0.02 -23.12 25.73
N ILE A 76 1.34 -22.93 25.95
CA ILE A 76 2.33 -23.27 24.93
C ILE A 76 2.71 -24.75 25.00
N ARG A 77 3.00 -25.27 26.18
CA ARG A 77 3.43 -26.69 26.31
C ARG A 77 2.42 -27.68 25.76
N PRO A 78 1.12 -27.59 26.03
CA PRO A 78 0.15 -28.50 25.44
C PRO A 78 0.10 -28.46 23.91
N LEU A 79 0.46 -27.31 23.29
CA LEU A 79 0.54 -27.20 21.83
C LEU A 79 1.80 -27.89 21.26
N MET A 80 2.87 -27.99 22.06
CA MET A 80 4.08 -28.73 21.66
C MET A 80 3.85 -30.23 21.60
N ASP A 81 2.87 -30.75 22.32
CA ASP A 81 2.50 -32.16 22.30
C ASP A 81 1.59 -32.52 21.10
N GLN A 82 1.13 -31.51 20.35
CA GLN A 82 0.32 -31.71 19.15
C GLN A 82 1.22 -31.84 17.92
N PRO A 83 1.13 -32.94 17.13
CA PRO A 83 2.03 -33.17 15.99
C PRO A 83 2.07 -32.03 14.97
N ASP A 84 0.90 -31.41 14.68
CA ASP A 84 0.77 -30.35 13.69
C ASP A 84 1.35 -28.99 14.15
N LEU A 85 1.49 -28.78 15.47
CA LEU A 85 1.90 -27.51 16.05
C LEU A 85 3.30 -27.58 16.66
N SER A 86 3.80 -28.76 17.03
CA SER A 86 5.12 -28.93 17.66
C SER A 86 6.26 -28.33 16.83
N ALA A 87 6.25 -28.55 15.52
CA ALA A 87 7.24 -27.99 14.59
C ALA A 87 7.17 -26.45 14.45
N GLN A 88 6.10 -25.83 14.93
CA GLN A 88 5.85 -24.39 14.86
C GLN A 88 6.25 -23.66 16.15
N ILE A 89 6.83 -24.35 17.11
CA ILE A 89 7.22 -23.83 18.44
C ILE A 89 8.63 -24.29 18.75
N TRP A 90 9.53 -23.34 19.02
CA TRP A 90 10.90 -23.64 19.45
C TRP A 90 11.12 -23.15 20.88
N ALA A 91 11.51 -24.06 21.79
CA ALA A 91 11.96 -23.71 23.11
C ALA A 91 13.43 -23.25 23.06
N VAL A 92 13.70 -22.09 23.62
CA VAL A 92 15.03 -21.47 23.65
C VAL A 92 15.47 -21.31 25.08
N LYS A 93 16.58 -21.95 25.45
CA LYS A 93 17.21 -21.72 26.76
C LYS A 93 17.96 -20.40 26.75
N VAL A 94 17.58 -19.49 27.63
CA VAL A 94 18.21 -18.18 27.80
C VAL A 94 19.00 -18.18 29.10
N ALA A 95 20.31 -17.89 29.02
CA ALA A 95 21.14 -17.72 30.20
C ALA A 95 20.60 -16.58 31.09
N ALA A 96 20.49 -16.87 32.39
CA ALA A 96 20.09 -15.89 33.39
C ALA A 96 20.99 -16.02 34.62
N ARG A 97 21.09 -14.97 35.45
CA ARG A 97 21.74 -15.10 36.76
C ARG A 97 20.90 -16.06 37.60
N GLY A 98 21.43 -17.28 37.87
CA GLY A 98 20.74 -18.37 38.55
C GLY A 98 20.25 -19.45 37.56
N THR A 99 19.02 -19.96 37.75
CA THR A 99 18.46 -21.03 36.91
C THR A 99 18.18 -20.51 35.50
N PRO A 100 18.63 -21.19 34.43
CA PRO A 100 18.30 -20.82 33.05
C PRO A 100 16.78 -20.79 32.83
N ARG A 101 16.32 -19.74 32.18
CA ARG A 101 14.90 -19.62 31.83
C ARG A 101 14.64 -20.20 30.44
N ILE A 102 13.43 -20.67 30.23
CA ILE A 102 12.95 -21.12 28.92
C ILE A 102 12.08 -20.02 28.32
N ASP A 103 12.46 -19.57 27.14
CA ASP A 103 11.65 -18.70 26.28
C ASP A 103 11.21 -19.49 25.04
N TYR A 104 10.23 -19.01 24.30
CA TYR A 104 9.69 -19.71 23.14
C TYR A 104 9.69 -18.79 21.91
N LYS A 105 10.03 -19.38 20.75
CA LYS A 105 9.74 -18.81 19.44
C LYS A 105 8.53 -19.50 18.89
N LEU A 106 7.58 -18.71 18.41
CA LEU A 106 6.29 -19.16 17.89
C LEU A 106 6.19 -18.85 16.41
N SER A 107 5.51 -19.70 15.67
CA SER A 107 5.04 -19.34 14.34
C SER A 107 3.97 -18.26 14.44
N ARG A 108 3.70 -17.56 13.33
CA ARG A 108 2.62 -16.57 13.31
C ARG A 108 1.25 -17.21 13.54
N ASN A 109 1.03 -18.44 13.06
CA ASN A 109 -0.21 -19.17 13.27
C ASN A 109 -0.43 -19.47 14.76
N VAL A 110 0.58 -20.02 15.43
CA VAL A 110 0.52 -20.31 16.88
C VAL A 110 0.34 -19.02 17.68
N ALA A 111 1.09 -17.98 17.35
CA ALA A 111 0.97 -16.69 18.03
C ALA A 111 -0.41 -16.07 17.89
N ALA A 112 -1.01 -16.15 16.70
CA ALA A 112 -2.38 -15.70 16.44
C ALA A 112 -3.39 -16.50 17.25
N HIS A 113 -3.26 -17.84 17.24
CA HIS A 113 -4.12 -18.73 18.00
C HIS A 113 -4.09 -18.41 19.51
N LEU A 114 -2.90 -18.29 20.10
CA LEU A 114 -2.73 -17.93 21.49
C LEU A 114 -3.32 -16.55 21.82
N ALA A 115 -3.15 -15.57 20.94
CA ALA A 115 -3.69 -14.22 21.14
C ALA A 115 -5.23 -14.20 21.09
N MET A 116 -5.83 -15.03 20.22
CA MET A 116 -7.30 -15.15 20.12
C MET A 116 -7.95 -15.83 21.32
N MET A 117 -7.23 -16.72 22.01
CA MET A 117 -7.72 -17.42 23.20
C MET A 117 -7.82 -16.53 24.45
N VAL A 118 -7.15 -15.38 24.46
CA VAL A 118 -7.07 -14.52 25.63
C VAL A 118 -8.28 -13.58 25.72
N THR A 119 -8.90 -13.52 26.89
CA THR A 119 -10.11 -12.73 27.16
C THR A 119 -9.83 -11.32 27.72
N THR A 120 -8.57 -10.86 27.69
CA THR A 120 -8.20 -9.52 28.12
C THR A 120 -8.63 -8.46 27.10
N PRO A 121 -8.75 -7.17 27.51
CA PRO A 121 -8.98 -6.06 26.56
C PRO A 121 -7.90 -5.99 25.48
N GLU A 122 -6.64 -6.26 25.82
CA GLU A 122 -5.53 -6.31 24.87
C GLU A 122 -5.67 -7.47 23.89
N GLY A 123 -6.19 -8.61 24.34
CA GLY A 123 -6.54 -9.74 23.46
C GLY A 123 -7.65 -9.38 22.48
N ALA A 124 -8.64 -8.58 22.91
CA ALA A 124 -9.67 -8.04 22.01
C ALA A 124 -9.05 -7.11 20.95
N ASP A 125 -8.15 -6.20 21.34
CA ASP A 125 -7.43 -5.31 20.43
C ASP A 125 -6.63 -6.08 19.35
N ILE A 126 -6.11 -7.27 19.71
CA ILE A 126 -5.42 -8.14 18.75
C ILE A 126 -6.39 -8.87 17.81
N ARG A 127 -7.54 -9.31 18.29
CA ARG A 127 -8.58 -9.87 17.38
C ARG A 127 -9.03 -8.86 16.35
N ASP A 128 -9.33 -7.63 16.78
CA ASP A 128 -9.67 -6.54 15.89
C ASP A 128 -8.53 -6.22 14.90
N TYR A 129 -7.27 -6.29 15.35
CA TYR A 129 -6.13 -6.14 14.45
C TYR A 129 -6.10 -7.18 13.33
N PHE A 130 -6.46 -8.44 13.59
CA PHE A 130 -6.50 -9.45 12.52
C PHE A 130 -7.55 -9.09 11.47
N LEU A 131 -8.72 -8.61 11.89
CA LEU A 131 -9.76 -8.13 10.97
C LEU A 131 -9.29 -6.89 10.19
N ASP A 132 -8.72 -5.92 10.88
CA ASP A 132 -8.15 -4.72 10.24
C ASP A 132 -7.03 -5.06 9.23
N MET A 133 -6.21 -6.07 9.51
CA MET A 133 -5.13 -6.51 8.61
C MET A 133 -5.66 -7.25 7.39
N GLU A 134 -6.71 -8.02 7.52
CA GLU A 134 -7.39 -8.66 6.39
C GLU A 134 -7.99 -7.60 5.47
N ASP A 135 -8.73 -6.65 6.04
CA ASP A 135 -9.33 -5.52 5.34
C ASP A 135 -8.23 -4.65 4.66
N LEU A 136 -7.11 -4.40 5.35
CA LEU A 136 -5.97 -3.68 4.78
C LEU A 136 -5.37 -4.42 3.58
N ALA A 137 -5.18 -5.73 3.68
CA ALA A 137 -4.63 -6.54 2.59
C ALA A 137 -5.56 -6.51 1.36
N GLN A 138 -6.86 -6.63 1.58
CA GLN A 138 -7.86 -6.55 0.51
C GLN A 138 -7.87 -5.17 -0.15
N ARG A 139 -8.06 -4.10 0.61
CA ARG A 139 -8.10 -2.72 0.07
C ARG A 139 -6.79 -2.33 -0.61
N LEU A 140 -5.65 -2.76 -0.07
CA LEU A 140 -4.36 -2.49 -0.68
C LEU A 140 -4.20 -3.23 -2.01
N THR A 141 -4.68 -4.47 -2.09
CA THR A 141 -4.65 -5.26 -3.34
C THR A 141 -5.53 -4.63 -4.41
N GLU A 142 -6.75 -4.20 -4.05
CA GLU A 142 -7.65 -3.47 -4.95
C GLU A 142 -7.04 -2.15 -5.41
N HIS A 143 -6.49 -1.37 -4.47
CA HIS A 143 -5.84 -0.09 -4.77
C HIS A 143 -4.62 -0.26 -5.68
N LEU A 144 -3.76 -1.24 -5.40
CA LEU A 144 -2.60 -1.55 -6.24
C LEU A 144 -3.03 -2.09 -7.60
N GLY A 145 -4.08 -2.91 -7.67
CA GLY A 145 -4.67 -3.39 -8.92
C GLY A 145 -5.11 -2.22 -9.79
N VAL A 146 -5.93 -1.32 -9.27
CA VAL A 146 -6.38 -0.12 -9.99
C VAL A 146 -5.20 0.76 -10.42
N ARG A 147 -4.20 0.97 -9.57
CA ARG A 147 -3.00 1.76 -9.92
C ARG A 147 -2.15 1.11 -11.00
N VAL A 148 -1.95 -0.21 -10.92
CA VAL A 148 -1.13 -0.94 -11.91
C VAL A 148 -1.84 -1.01 -13.24
N THR A 149 -3.11 -1.42 -13.25
CA THR A 149 -3.84 -1.62 -14.52
C THR A 149 -4.20 -0.28 -15.17
N ALA A 150 -4.74 0.64 -14.42
CA ALA A 150 -5.27 1.87 -14.99
C ALA A 150 -4.23 2.99 -15.15
N ILE A 151 -3.32 3.19 -14.19
CA ILE A 151 -2.39 4.32 -14.24
C ILE A 151 -1.06 3.93 -14.89
N VAL A 152 -0.52 2.76 -14.56
CA VAL A 152 0.82 2.35 -15.03
C VAL A 152 0.77 1.85 -16.46
N GLU A 153 -0.25 1.10 -16.84
CA GLU A 153 -0.42 0.64 -18.23
C GLU A 153 -0.74 1.82 -19.13
N THR A 154 -1.69 2.68 -18.72
CA THR A 154 -2.00 3.90 -19.47
C THR A 154 -0.79 4.83 -19.56
N ASP A 155 0.01 5.01 -18.50
CA ASP A 155 1.26 5.79 -18.54
C ASP A 155 2.28 5.18 -19.53
N ARG A 156 2.32 3.85 -19.66
CA ARG A 156 3.18 3.16 -20.64
C ARG A 156 2.70 3.38 -22.08
N GLU A 157 1.42 3.21 -22.31
CA GLU A 157 0.82 3.44 -23.62
C GLU A 157 1.05 4.87 -24.08
N VAL A 158 0.85 5.86 -23.17
CA VAL A 158 1.16 7.26 -23.44
C VAL A 158 2.62 7.44 -23.83
N THR A 159 3.53 6.94 -23.02
CA THR A 159 4.96 7.08 -23.27
C THR A 159 5.35 6.43 -24.60
N HIS A 160 4.80 5.24 -24.89
CA HIS A 160 5.05 4.53 -26.13
C HIS A 160 4.47 5.29 -27.34
N MET A 161 3.22 5.73 -27.26
CA MET A 161 2.57 6.49 -28.32
C MET A 161 3.27 7.82 -28.59
N MET A 162 3.66 8.57 -27.54
CA MET A 162 4.36 9.85 -27.70
C MET A 162 5.75 9.65 -28.31
N ARG A 163 6.49 8.60 -27.92
CA ARG A 163 7.80 8.26 -28.51
C ARG A 163 7.67 7.84 -29.96
N ARG A 164 6.65 7.04 -30.31
CA ARG A 164 6.40 6.63 -31.69
C ARG A 164 6.11 7.84 -32.57
N ARG A 165 5.17 8.70 -32.20
CA ARG A 165 4.85 9.92 -32.96
C ARG A 165 6.07 10.85 -33.08
N ALA A 166 6.82 11.03 -32.00
CA ALA A 166 8.04 11.80 -32.05
C ALA A 166 9.07 11.18 -33.01
N GLY A 167 9.15 9.85 -33.07
CA GLY A 167 10.00 9.13 -34.03
C GLY A 167 9.59 9.34 -35.48
N ASP A 168 8.28 9.30 -35.75
CA ASP A 168 7.72 9.54 -37.06
C ASP A 168 7.92 11.00 -37.53
N ASP A 169 7.68 11.95 -36.62
CA ASP A 169 7.95 13.39 -36.85
C ASP A 169 9.45 13.66 -37.13
N ALA A 170 10.35 12.94 -36.41
CA ALA A 170 11.79 13.10 -36.62
C ALA A 170 12.25 12.59 -37.99
N LYS A 171 11.75 11.41 -38.39
CA LYS A 171 12.04 10.84 -39.71
C LYS A 171 11.54 11.79 -40.81
N ALA A 172 10.30 12.29 -40.69
CA ALA A 172 9.71 13.20 -41.63
C ALA A 172 10.46 14.54 -41.75
N ARG A 173 10.98 15.06 -40.63
CA ARG A 173 11.64 16.37 -40.55
C ARG A 173 13.16 16.33 -40.51
N ARG A 174 13.80 15.16 -40.57
CA ARG A 174 15.25 14.94 -40.44
C ARG A 174 15.84 15.55 -39.16
N ILE A 175 15.14 15.45 -38.02
CA ILE A 175 15.56 16.00 -36.73
C ILE A 175 16.39 14.97 -35.95
N PRO A 176 17.43 15.37 -35.18
CA PRO A 176 18.23 14.46 -34.37
C PRO A 176 17.39 13.72 -33.32
N LYS A 177 17.65 12.41 -33.13
CA LYS A 177 16.93 11.53 -32.19
C LYS A 177 16.87 12.08 -30.74
N ALA A 178 17.91 12.74 -30.27
CA ALA A 178 17.95 13.33 -28.92
C ALA A 178 16.94 14.49 -28.76
N ALA A 179 16.80 15.36 -29.76
CA ALA A 179 15.81 16.44 -29.76
C ALA A 179 14.37 15.91 -29.74
N VAL A 180 14.15 14.80 -30.45
CA VAL A 180 12.85 14.11 -30.51
C VAL A 180 12.47 13.54 -29.15
N LEU A 181 13.40 12.88 -28.46
CA LEU A 181 13.15 12.31 -27.12
C LEU A 181 12.85 13.41 -26.09
N SER A 182 13.55 14.54 -26.17
CA SER A 182 13.28 15.71 -25.31
C SER A 182 11.88 16.28 -25.58
N ALA A 183 11.52 16.48 -26.84
CA ALA A 183 10.19 16.97 -27.21
C ALA A 183 9.06 15.98 -26.79
N ALA A 184 9.29 14.68 -26.91
CA ALA A 184 8.32 13.66 -26.48
C ALA A 184 8.10 13.70 -24.96
N THR A 185 9.19 13.82 -24.18
CA THR A 185 9.13 13.94 -22.72
C THR A 185 8.38 15.19 -22.28
N GLU A 186 8.59 16.31 -22.97
CA GLU A 186 7.90 17.55 -22.65
C GLU A 186 6.41 17.50 -23.01
N ARG A 187 6.05 16.89 -24.12
CA ARG A 187 4.64 16.62 -24.50
C ARG A 187 3.94 15.71 -23.47
N GLU A 188 4.61 14.68 -22.99
CA GLU A 188 4.09 13.79 -21.93
C GLU A 188 3.85 14.55 -20.62
N LYS A 189 4.78 15.39 -20.19
CA LYS A 189 4.61 16.23 -19.01
C LYS A 189 3.40 17.16 -19.14
N ARG A 190 3.27 17.84 -20.27
CA ARG A 190 2.11 18.71 -20.55
C ARG A 190 0.78 17.97 -20.53
N LEU A 191 0.73 16.76 -21.11
CA LEU A 191 -0.46 15.91 -21.08
C LEU A 191 -0.84 15.58 -19.62
N LYS A 192 0.12 15.12 -18.82
CA LYS A 192 -0.09 14.80 -17.39
C LYS A 192 -0.57 16.02 -16.60
N ASP A 193 0.00 17.18 -16.86
CA ASP A 193 -0.42 18.44 -16.25
C ASP A 193 -1.83 18.84 -16.65
N THR A 194 -2.20 18.65 -17.93
CA THR A 194 -3.54 18.98 -18.44
C THR A 194 -4.60 18.07 -17.84
N VAL A 195 -4.38 16.77 -17.82
CA VAL A 195 -5.30 15.79 -17.20
C VAL A 195 -5.48 16.09 -15.71
N CYS A 196 -4.39 16.34 -14.99
CA CYS A 196 -4.42 16.69 -13.58
C CYS A 196 -5.21 18.00 -13.35
N LEU A 197 -4.96 19.02 -14.15
CA LEU A 197 -5.64 20.32 -14.07
C LEU A 197 -7.15 20.18 -14.30
N VAL A 198 -7.55 19.49 -15.34
CA VAL A 198 -8.97 19.27 -15.66
C VAL A 198 -9.67 18.54 -14.52
N LEU A 199 -9.07 17.46 -14.05
CA LEU A 199 -9.72 16.58 -13.08
C LEU A 199 -9.80 17.20 -11.67
N THR A 200 -8.77 17.94 -11.27
CA THR A 200 -8.58 18.40 -9.88
C THR A 200 -8.63 19.92 -9.69
N GLY A 201 -8.57 20.68 -10.77
CA GLY A 201 -8.41 22.14 -10.77
C GLY A 201 -6.97 22.62 -10.49
N TYR A 202 -6.02 21.70 -10.28
CA TYR A 202 -4.62 22.01 -9.95
C TYR A 202 -3.64 21.27 -10.83
N ARG A 203 -2.47 21.86 -11.10
CA ARG A 203 -1.38 21.21 -11.85
C ARG A 203 -0.63 20.19 -10.98
N THR A 204 0.12 19.28 -11.62
CA THR A 204 0.92 18.24 -10.94
C THR A 204 1.96 18.82 -9.97
N ARG A 205 2.49 20.01 -10.26
CA ARG A 205 3.42 20.72 -9.38
C ARG A 205 2.78 21.07 -8.04
N TRP A 206 1.57 21.61 -8.03
CA TRP A 206 0.85 21.94 -6.80
C TRP A 206 0.64 20.72 -5.89
N TRP A 207 0.33 19.55 -6.48
CA TRP A 207 0.18 18.31 -5.71
C TRP A 207 1.49 17.89 -5.03
N ARG A 208 2.64 18.04 -5.70
CA ARG A 208 3.96 17.77 -5.10
C ARG A 208 4.31 18.73 -3.99
N GLU A 209 4.02 20.01 -4.17
CA GLU A 209 4.28 21.07 -3.16
C GLU A 209 3.37 20.92 -1.94
N THR A 210 2.10 20.55 -2.13
CA THR A 210 1.11 20.43 -1.05
C THR A 210 1.23 19.12 -0.27
N PHE A 211 1.47 17.98 -0.93
CA PHE A 211 1.44 16.64 -0.33
C PHE A 211 2.80 15.94 -0.34
N GLY A 212 3.87 16.55 -0.82
CA GLY A 212 5.19 15.92 -0.97
C GLY A 212 5.22 14.72 -1.95
N ARG A 213 4.12 14.45 -2.67
CA ARG A 213 3.90 13.27 -3.51
C ARG A 213 3.29 13.62 -4.85
N ARG A 214 3.35 12.68 -5.79
CA ARG A 214 2.66 12.83 -7.08
C ARG A 214 1.15 12.65 -6.88
N VAL A 215 0.33 13.33 -7.69
CA VAL A 215 -1.14 13.22 -7.63
C VAL A 215 -1.63 11.77 -7.55
N ARG A 216 -1.11 10.89 -8.39
CA ARG A 216 -1.46 9.47 -8.44
C ARG A 216 -1.14 8.69 -7.15
N ASP A 217 -0.25 9.21 -6.31
CA ASP A 217 0.18 8.58 -5.05
C ASP A 217 -0.66 9.06 -3.85
N VAL A 218 -1.47 10.10 -4.06
CA VAL A 218 -2.37 10.71 -3.05
C VAL A 218 -3.81 10.26 -3.25
N LEU A 219 -4.26 10.06 -4.50
CA LEU A 219 -5.64 9.70 -4.82
C LEU A 219 -6.04 8.36 -4.21
N ASP A 220 -7.26 8.29 -3.67
CA ASP A 220 -7.87 7.01 -3.28
C ASP A 220 -8.27 6.18 -4.52
N THR A 221 -8.77 4.96 -4.29
CA THR A 221 -9.06 3.99 -5.35
C THR A 221 -10.07 4.54 -6.37
N SER A 222 -11.13 5.23 -5.91
CA SER A 222 -12.17 5.75 -6.80
C SER A 222 -11.68 6.91 -7.65
N ASP A 223 -10.94 7.84 -7.04
CA ASP A 223 -10.39 9.00 -7.74
C ASP A 223 -9.22 8.59 -8.65
N ALA A 224 -8.45 7.56 -8.29
CA ALA A 224 -7.42 6.97 -9.13
C ALA A 224 -8.00 6.31 -10.38
N ALA A 225 -9.12 5.58 -10.26
CA ALA A 225 -9.83 5.00 -11.39
C ALA A 225 -10.39 6.10 -12.32
N LEU A 226 -10.91 7.19 -11.75
CA LEU A 226 -11.39 8.33 -12.52
C LEU A 226 -10.24 9.05 -13.25
N TYR A 227 -9.08 9.18 -12.59
CA TYR A 227 -7.86 9.72 -13.20
C TYR A 227 -7.42 8.89 -14.40
N ALA A 228 -7.43 7.56 -14.29
CA ALA A 228 -7.10 6.65 -15.38
C ALA A 228 -8.06 6.80 -16.57
N LYS A 229 -9.38 6.79 -16.34
CA LYS A 229 -10.38 7.00 -17.39
C LYS A 229 -10.23 8.35 -18.09
N CYS A 230 -9.93 9.42 -17.35
CA CYS A 230 -9.66 10.72 -17.93
C CYS A 230 -8.41 10.68 -18.84
N TYR A 231 -7.39 9.96 -18.41
CA TYR A 231 -6.16 9.78 -19.16
C TYR A 231 -6.38 8.98 -20.46
N GLU A 232 -7.12 7.86 -20.41
CA GLU A 232 -7.53 7.07 -21.56
C GLU A 232 -8.31 7.90 -22.58
N SER A 233 -9.28 8.69 -22.10
CA SER A 233 -10.05 9.59 -22.94
C SER A 233 -9.17 10.65 -23.61
N ALA A 234 -8.19 11.20 -22.89
CA ALA A 234 -7.21 12.12 -23.46
C ALA A 234 -6.38 11.48 -24.57
N LEU A 235 -5.94 10.23 -24.38
CA LEU A 235 -5.18 9.48 -25.35
C LEU A 235 -5.99 9.16 -26.61
N ALA A 236 -7.23 8.71 -26.44
CA ALA A 236 -8.13 8.43 -27.54
C ALA A 236 -8.37 9.69 -28.39
N ALA A 237 -8.61 10.83 -27.75
CA ALA A 237 -8.82 12.11 -28.44
C ALA A 237 -7.58 12.61 -29.19
N ILE A 238 -6.40 12.44 -28.62
CA ILE A 238 -5.13 12.76 -29.27
C ILE A 238 -4.84 11.73 -30.38
N GLY A 239 -5.13 10.45 -30.13
CA GLY A 239 -4.92 9.35 -31.06
C GLY A 239 -5.72 9.50 -32.35
N SER A 240 -7.00 9.85 -32.22
CA SER A 240 -7.92 10.09 -33.35
C SER A 240 -7.67 11.42 -34.09
N GLY A 241 -6.78 12.28 -33.59
CA GLY A 241 -6.54 13.61 -34.18
C GLY A 241 -7.63 14.67 -33.91
N VAL A 242 -8.64 14.35 -33.12
CA VAL A 242 -9.70 15.28 -32.70
C VAL A 242 -9.11 16.45 -31.91
N VAL A 243 -8.10 16.17 -31.09
CA VAL A 243 -7.42 17.17 -30.25
C VAL A 243 -5.98 17.35 -30.75
N LYS A 244 -5.63 18.58 -31.12
CA LYS A 244 -4.31 18.94 -31.66
C LYS A 244 -3.42 19.73 -30.71
N ASN A 245 -3.97 20.35 -29.68
CA ASN A 245 -3.25 21.20 -28.73
C ASN A 245 -3.82 21.05 -27.30
N PRO A 246 -3.08 21.51 -26.26
CA PRO A 246 -3.50 21.39 -24.86
C PRO A 246 -4.84 22.09 -24.54
N ASP A 247 -5.12 23.25 -25.12
CA ASP A 247 -6.35 24.00 -24.84
C ASP A 247 -7.59 23.28 -25.43
N ALA A 248 -7.45 22.68 -26.59
CA ALA A 248 -8.48 21.81 -27.17
C ALA A 248 -8.70 20.55 -26.29
N LEU A 249 -7.65 20.01 -25.69
CA LEU A 249 -7.76 18.90 -24.75
C LEU A 249 -8.51 19.28 -23.47
N VAL A 250 -8.23 20.45 -22.90
CA VAL A 250 -8.97 20.97 -21.75
C VAL A 250 -10.45 21.06 -22.09
N ARG A 251 -10.81 21.71 -23.21
CA ARG A 251 -12.21 21.86 -23.65
C ARG A 251 -12.90 20.51 -23.87
N PHE A 252 -12.19 19.53 -24.40
CA PHE A 252 -12.72 18.19 -24.65
C PHE A 252 -13.00 17.42 -23.36
N LEU A 253 -12.08 17.47 -22.37
CA LEU A 253 -12.19 16.71 -21.14
C LEU A 253 -13.07 17.34 -20.06
N THR A 254 -13.14 18.68 -20.01
CA THR A 254 -13.82 19.41 -18.94
C THR A 254 -15.29 19.04 -18.77
N PRO A 255 -16.13 18.88 -19.83
CA PRO A 255 -17.53 18.51 -19.66
C PRO A 255 -17.74 17.19 -18.91
N THR A 256 -16.83 16.23 -19.14
CA THR A 256 -16.95 14.88 -18.55
C THR A 256 -16.22 14.75 -17.24
N TYR A 257 -15.07 15.41 -17.08
CA TYR A 257 -14.13 15.15 -15.96
C TYR A 257 -13.86 16.38 -15.09
N GLY A 258 -14.25 17.58 -15.50
CA GLY A 258 -13.87 18.83 -14.85
C GLY A 258 -14.22 18.89 -13.36
N GLY A 259 -13.21 19.09 -12.52
CA GLY A 259 -13.36 19.28 -11.07
C GLY A 259 -13.95 18.09 -10.29
N LYS A 260 -14.00 16.90 -10.88
CA LYS A 260 -14.60 15.72 -10.23
C LYS A 260 -13.79 15.22 -9.04
N VAL A 261 -12.48 15.46 -8.99
CA VAL A 261 -11.63 15.15 -7.84
C VAL A 261 -11.43 16.42 -7.02
N ARG A 262 -11.83 16.39 -5.75
CA ARG A 262 -11.72 17.52 -4.82
C ARG A 262 -10.47 17.39 -3.93
N PRO A 263 -9.42 18.19 -4.14
CA PRO A 263 -8.17 18.09 -3.36
C PRO A 263 -8.34 18.31 -1.86
N GLN A 264 -9.37 19.08 -1.44
CA GLN A 264 -9.69 19.33 -0.04
C GLN A 264 -9.93 18.04 0.76
N LYS A 265 -10.50 17.02 0.12
CA LYS A 265 -10.71 15.68 0.67
C LYS A 265 -9.40 15.05 1.23
N TYR A 266 -8.27 15.40 0.65
CA TYR A 266 -6.96 14.84 1.00
C TYR A 266 -6.21 15.69 2.03
N ARG A 267 -6.46 17.00 2.10
CA ARG A 267 -5.86 17.90 3.11
C ARG A 267 -6.32 17.59 4.54
N VAL A 268 -7.60 17.28 4.73
CA VAL A 268 -8.16 16.96 6.04
C VAL A 268 -7.59 15.65 6.60
N ARG A 269 -7.20 14.72 5.73
CA ARG A 269 -6.64 13.42 6.13
C ARG A 269 -5.18 13.47 6.61
N GLU A 270 -4.44 14.53 6.31
CA GLU A 270 -3.06 14.71 6.77
C GLU A 270 -2.94 15.51 8.08
N ALA A 271 -4.00 16.24 8.45
CA ALA A 271 -4.05 17.06 9.66
C ALA A 271 -4.57 16.31 10.92
N THR A 272 -5.01 15.05 10.77
CA THR A 272 -5.50 14.15 11.83
C THR A 272 -4.56 12.94 11.97
#